data_840e07e4eeff5ebe1ad7454a9e430540
#
_entry.id   840e07e4eeff5ebe1ad7454a9e430540
#
_cell.length_a   1.000
_cell.length_b   1.000
_cell.length_c   1.000
_cell.angle_alpha   90.00
_cell.angle_beta   90.00
_cell.angle_gamma   90.00
#
_symmetry.space_group_name_H-M   'P 1'
#
loop_
_entity.id
_entity.type
_entity.pdbx_description
1 polymer ?
#
loop_
_entity_poly.entity_id
_entity_poly.type
_entity_poly.pdbx_seq_one_letter_code
_entity_poly.pdbx_strand_id
1 'polypeptide(L)'
;STQGYSSAASDVYKRQDKVPDIDLNFSSGDDQGVAHKYTEELFGRDNVFRAGTIAGIQDKTAYGFVKKYAENRGLTFNDIFIEKLSAGVAGVKRTTGQHPAGIMVCPRDMDIHNFTPLQYAANKKYLKDENGRQIPGTITTHFDYHSISGRMLKLDILGHDDPKVIRMLQDITGIDPLKIPFDDQKTLSLFSSPEALGLTPDELASAIGNKGVTVGALGLPEYGTPFVRGMLEDTRPKNFSELVRISGFSHGTDVWLNNAQDLIKNGVVKLEDAISTRDDVMNYLIQHGVKPLTSFKVMENVRKGKGLEKGGSNNRAELDAAHVPQWFIDSCLKIGYLFPRAHAVAYVMMAFRIAWFKVYQPLAYYAAYFTIRAEGSFNAPVILRGLASMKQELARIAALDKPTAVEKGNATVIEVAAEMYLRGLSFLPIDLEKSDASQFLMVDGKLLPPFNCIPALGDAVAKEIVLARQDHPFTSKEDLKKRGKVSQSIIDTLDSMGVLKGLPEEEQMSLFAF
;
A
#
# COMPACT_ATOMS: atom_id res chain seq x y z
N SER A 1 18.88 25.38 0.24
CA SER A 1 19.88 24.33 0.44
C SER A 1 19.49 23.47 1.63
N THR A 2 19.17 22.24 1.37
CA THR A 2 18.76 21.19 2.32
C THR A 2 19.86 20.75 3.29
N GLN A 3 21.07 21.22 3.12
CA GLN A 3 22.23 20.85 3.97
C GLN A 3 22.20 21.43 5.39
N GLY A 4 21.56 22.57 5.64
CA GLY A 4 21.55 23.20 6.95
C GLY A 4 20.64 22.53 7.98
N TYR A 5 19.55 21.91 7.52
CA TYR A 5 18.58 21.23 8.42
C TYR A 5 19.02 19.80 8.78
N SER A 6 19.77 19.16 7.90
CA SER A 6 20.39 17.87 8.17
C SER A 6 21.46 17.93 9.26
N SER A 7 22.17 19.06 9.40
CA SER A 7 23.24 19.18 10.39
C SER A 7 22.73 19.30 11.82
N ALA A 8 21.63 20.03 12.07
CA ALA A 8 21.06 20.15 13.42
C ALA A 8 20.45 18.81 13.90
N ALA A 9 19.72 18.12 13.03
CA ALA A 9 19.26 16.77 13.31
C ALA A 9 20.45 15.81 13.49
N SER A 10 21.48 15.90 12.63
CA SER A 10 22.72 15.11 12.71
C SER A 10 23.50 15.39 14.01
N ASP A 11 23.56 16.63 14.48
CA ASP A 11 24.26 16.95 15.75
C ASP A 11 23.48 16.50 16.98
N VAL A 12 22.16 16.47 16.90
CA VAL A 12 21.32 15.82 17.89
C VAL A 12 21.48 14.30 17.84
N TYR A 13 21.60 13.72 16.66
CA TYR A 13 21.84 12.28 16.47
C TYR A 13 23.27 11.85 16.84
N LYS A 14 24.28 12.67 16.64
CA LYS A 14 25.68 12.35 17.01
C LYS A 14 25.93 12.19 18.52
N ARG A 15 24.98 12.61 19.35
CA ARG A 15 25.03 12.44 20.81
C ARG A 15 24.18 11.29 21.29
N GLN A 16 23.84 10.32 20.40
CA GLN A 16 22.78 9.39 20.68
C GLN A 16 23.12 7.96 20.52
N ASP A 17 22.54 7.21 21.40
CA ASP A 17 22.40 5.77 21.41
C ASP A 17 21.35 5.24 20.40
N LYS A 18 21.01 5.99 19.35
CA LYS A 18 20.05 5.59 18.32
C LYS A 18 20.73 5.22 17.02
N VAL A 19 20.44 4.03 16.57
CA VAL A 19 20.78 3.51 15.25
C VAL A 19 19.77 4.07 14.21
N PRO A 20 20.20 4.45 12.99
CA PRO A 20 19.27 4.91 11.96
C PRO A 20 18.27 3.83 11.57
N ASP A 21 17.05 4.25 11.24
CA ASP A 21 16.01 3.41 10.64
C ASP A 21 16.12 3.55 9.12
N ILE A 22 16.35 2.43 8.43
CA ILE A 22 16.63 2.43 6.98
C ILE A 22 15.57 1.58 6.29
N ASP A 23 14.76 2.24 5.46
CA ASP A 23 13.73 1.59 4.65
C ASP A 23 14.20 1.48 3.19
N LEU A 24 14.17 0.27 2.64
CA LEU A 24 14.53 -0.04 1.26
C LEU A 24 13.34 -0.69 0.56
N ASN A 25 12.83 -0.03 -0.48
CA ASN A 25 11.66 -0.48 -1.22
C ASN A 25 12.09 -1.14 -2.54
N PHE A 26 11.71 -2.40 -2.70
CA PHE A 26 11.94 -3.21 -3.90
C PHE A 26 10.65 -3.43 -4.68
N SER A 27 10.77 -3.76 -5.96
CA SER A 27 9.67 -3.82 -6.92
C SER A 27 8.69 -4.99 -6.74
N SER A 28 9.01 -5.95 -5.88
CA SER A 28 8.13 -7.10 -5.64
C SER A 28 8.52 -7.87 -4.38
N GLY A 29 7.68 -8.82 -3.96
CA GLY A 29 8.01 -9.78 -2.91
C GLY A 29 9.17 -10.71 -3.28
N ASP A 30 9.29 -11.05 -4.56
CA ASP A 30 10.38 -11.89 -5.07
C ASP A 30 11.72 -11.13 -5.00
N ASP A 31 11.74 -9.87 -5.48
CA ASP A 31 12.91 -9.00 -5.39
C ASP A 31 13.29 -8.70 -3.93
N GLN A 32 12.30 -8.53 -3.05
CA GLN A 32 12.51 -8.45 -1.61
C GLN A 32 13.24 -9.70 -1.09
N GLY A 33 12.83 -10.88 -1.52
CA GLY A 33 13.46 -12.15 -1.15
C GLY A 33 14.92 -12.23 -1.60
N VAL A 34 15.21 -11.80 -2.82
CA VAL A 34 16.57 -11.70 -3.35
C VAL A 34 17.41 -10.72 -2.53
N ALA A 35 16.86 -9.53 -2.24
CA ALA A 35 17.54 -8.52 -1.43
C ALA A 35 17.84 -9.00 -0.02
N HIS A 36 16.90 -9.70 0.61
CA HIS A 36 17.12 -10.33 1.91
C HIS A 36 18.29 -11.32 1.87
N LYS A 37 18.36 -12.16 0.84
CA LYS A 37 19.46 -13.12 0.68
C LYS A 37 20.79 -12.41 0.44
N TYR A 38 20.77 -11.33 -0.32
CA TYR A 38 21.98 -10.54 -0.59
C TYR A 38 22.56 -9.87 0.66
N THR A 39 21.75 -9.55 1.66
CA THR A 39 22.28 -9.06 2.95
C THR A 39 23.18 -10.08 3.65
N GLU A 40 22.94 -11.38 3.45
CA GLU A 40 23.80 -12.45 3.98
C GLU A 40 25.19 -12.44 3.30
N GLU A 41 25.26 -12.10 2.02
CA GLU A 41 26.54 -11.93 1.29
C GLU A 41 27.30 -10.69 1.76
N LEU A 42 26.58 -9.57 1.96
CA LEU A 42 27.18 -8.31 2.36
C LEU A 42 27.74 -8.32 3.79
N PHE A 43 26.96 -8.84 4.74
CA PHE A 43 27.26 -8.73 6.17
C PHE A 43 27.78 -10.03 6.78
N GLY A 44 27.61 -11.16 6.11
CA GLY A 44 27.90 -12.49 6.60
C GLY A 44 26.62 -13.21 7.06
N ARG A 45 26.51 -14.47 6.70
CA ARG A 45 25.33 -15.30 7.00
C ARG A 45 25.05 -15.44 8.50
N ASP A 46 26.10 -15.46 9.31
CA ASP A 46 26.00 -15.60 10.78
C ASP A 46 25.72 -14.25 11.47
N ASN A 47 25.66 -13.16 10.73
CA ASN A 47 25.43 -11.81 11.24
C ASN A 47 24.09 -11.20 10.82
N VAL A 48 23.27 -11.93 10.05
CA VAL A 48 22.00 -11.42 9.52
C VAL A 48 20.84 -12.31 9.97
N PHE A 49 19.85 -11.70 10.62
CA PHE A 49 18.71 -12.42 11.19
C PHE A 49 17.41 -11.71 10.87
N ARG A 50 16.35 -12.48 10.62
CA ARG A 50 15.00 -11.90 10.50
C ARG A 50 14.57 -11.32 11.85
N ALA A 51 13.98 -10.14 11.80
CA ALA A 51 13.43 -9.52 13.01
C ALA A 51 12.20 -10.29 13.49
N GLY A 52 12.18 -10.62 14.77
CA GLY A 52 11.01 -11.19 15.44
C GLY A 52 10.01 -10.10 15.84
N THR A 53 8.75 -10.48 15.94
CA THR A 53 7.68 -9.66 16.50
C THR A 53 6.96 -10.40 17.62
N ILE A 54 6.43 -9.64 18.57
CA ILE A 54 5.55 -10.17 19.62
C ILE A 54 4.21 -9.45 19.52
N ALA A 55 3.16 -10.21 19.19
CA ALA A 55 1.81 -9.68 19.11
C ALA A 55 1.12 -9.79 20.47
N GLY A 56 0.66 -8.65 21.00
CA GLY A 56 -0.21 -8.56 22.16
C GLY A 56 -1.70 -8.69 21.79
N ILE A 57 -2.52 -8.93 22.81
CA ILE A 57 -3.97 -8.93 22.67
C ILE A 57 -4.42 -7.49 22.45
N GLN A 58 -5.10 -7.24 21.34
CA GLN A 58 -5.66 -5.93 20.99
C GLN A 58 -6.93 -5.65 21.81
N ASP A 59 -7.27 -4.38 22.05
CA ASP A 59 -8.39 -3.96 22.88
C ASP A 59 -9.74 -4.61 22.48
N LYS A 60 -10.06 -4.61 21.18
CA LYS A 60 -11.29 -5.26 20.69
C LYS A 60 -11.30 -6.77 20.93
N THR A 61 -10.14 -7.42 20.84
CA THR A 61 -10.01 -8.85 21.12
C THR A 61 -10.14 -9.12 22.61
N ALA A 62 -9.54 -8.27 23.45
CA ALA A 62 -9.65 -8.34 24.91
C ALA A 62 -11.11 -8.21 25.35
N TYR A 63 -11.82 -7.23 24.80
CA TYR A 63 -13.25 -7.04 25.06
C TYR A 63 -14.08 -8.29 24.67
N GLY A 64 -13.83 -8.84 23.48
CA GLY A 64 -14.47 -10.08 23.02
C GLY A 64 -14.19 -11.29 23.94
N PHE A 65 -12.97 -11.42 24.45
CA PHE A 65 -12.60 -12.48 25.38
C PHE A 65 -13.34 -12.37 26.71
N VAL A 66 -13.41 -11.17 27.28
CA VAL A 66 -14.13 -10.93 28.54
C VAL A 66 -15.62 -11.19 28.37
N LYS A 67 -16.22 -10.72 27.27
CA LYS A 67 -17.63 -10.95 26.98
C LYS A 67 -17.94 -12.44 26.84
N LYS A 68 -17.14 -13.15 26.04
CA LYS A 68 -17.30 -14.60 25.86
C LYS A 68 -17.06 -15.40 27.14
N TYR A 69 -16.13 -14.96 27.99
CA TYR A 69 -15.94 -15.57 29.31
C TYR A 69 -17.20 -15.43 30.17
N ALA A 70 -17.79 -14.24 30.23
CA ALA A 70 -19.02 -14.00 30.97
C ALA A 70 -20.17 -14.89 30.45
N GLU A 71 -20.38 -14.91 29.15
CA GLU A 71 -21.39 -15.74 28.47
C GLU A 71 -21.20 -17.22 28.80
N ASN A 72 -19.99 -17.77 28.67
CA ASN A 72 -19.68 -19.18 28.95
C ASN A 72 -19.88 -19.58 30.41
N ARG A 73 -19.83 -18.60 31.32
CA ARG A 73 -20.01 -18.82 32.77
C ARG A 73 -21.40 -18.43 33.27
N GLY A 74 -22.29 -17.97 32.40
CA GLY A 74 -23.59 -17.46 32.79
C GLY A 74 -23.53 -16.21 33.67
N LEU A 75 -22.47 -15.41 33.56
CA LEU A 75 -22.26 -14.18 34.31
C LEU A 75 -22.79 -12.99 33.54
N THR A 76 -23.42 -12.06 34.22
CA THR A 76 -23.89 -10.80 33.63
C THR A 76 -22.96 -9.67 34.11
N PHE A 77 -22.14 -9.13 33.18
CA PHE A 77 -21.29 -7.97 33.43
C PHE A 77 -21.89 -6.74 32.73
N ASN A 78 -21.82 -5.59 33.39
CA ASN A 78 -22.12 -4.34 32.72
C ASN A 78 -20.92 -3.89 31.85
N ASP A 79 -21.16 -2.99 30.91
CA ASP A 79 -20.14 -2.57 29.94
C ASP A 79 -18.90 -1.95 30.60
N ILE A 80 -19.07 -1.16 31.67
CA ILE A 80 -17.95 -0.56 32.43
C ILE A 80 -17.05 -1.63 33.04
N PHE A 81 -17.65 -2.69 33.56
CA PHE A 81 -16.89 -3.80 34.16
C PHE A 81 -16.18 -4.64 33.09
N ILE A 82 -16.82 -4.84 31.92
CA ILE A 82 -16.20 -5.48 30.76
C ILE A 82 -14.99 -4.68 30.28
N GLU A 83 -15.14 -3.35 30.17
CA GLU A 83 -14.04 -2.45 29.77
C GLU A 83 -12.87 -2.50 30.77
N LYS A 84 -13.16 -2.45 32.06
CA LYS A 84 -12.13 -2.55 33.12
C LYS A 84 -11.36 -3.86 33.05
N LEU A 85 -12.05 -4.99 32.89
CA LEU A 85 -11.40 -6.29 32.76
C LEU A 85 -10.62 -6.39 31.44
N SER A 86 -11.18 -5.85 30.36
CA SER A 86 -10.54 -5.82 29.04
C SER A 86 -9.24 -5.05 29.06
N ALA A 87 -9.19 -3.91 29.77
CA ALA A 87 -7.96 -3.13 29.96
C ALA A 87 -6.85 -3.92 30.66
N GLY A 88 -7.21 -4.86 31.56
CA GLY A 88 -6.25 -5.77 32.21
C GLY A 88 -5.77 -6.92 31.32
N VAL A 89 -6.50 -7.24 30.24
CA VAL A 89 -6.17 -8.29 29.27
C VAL A 89 -5.45 -7.72 28.05
N ALA A 90 -5.76 -6.48 27.68
CA ALA A 90 -5.15 -5.81 26.55
C ALA A 90 -3.63 -5.69 26.72
N GLY A 91 -2.88 -5.89 25.65
CA GLY A 91 -1.42 -5.82 25.65
C GLY A 91 -0.69 -7.07 26.17
N VAL A 92 -1.41 -8.04 26.74
CA VAL A 92 -0.80 -9.32 27.14
C VAL A 92 -0.23 -10.01 25.91
N LYS A 93 1.03 -10.46 26.00
CA LYS A 93 1.72 -11.14 24.91
C LYS A 93 1.02 -12.46 24.57
N ARG A 94 0.67 -12.64 23.30
CA ARG A 94 -0.12 -13.78 22.83
C ARG A 94 0.68 -14.72 21.95
N THR A 95 1.39 -14.19 20.97
CA THR A 95 2.12 -14.98 19.99
C THR A 95 3.35 -14.24 19.49
N THR A 96 4.29 -15.00 18.95
CA THR A 96 5.46 -14.48 18.26
C THR A 96 5.25 -14.59 16.75
N GLY A 97 5.92 -13.75 16.00
CA GLY A 97 5.88 -13.73 14.54
C GLY A 97 7.18 -13.25 13.94
N GLN A 98 7.18 -13.17 12.62
CA GLN A 98 8.25 -12.60 11.84
C GLN A 98 7.84 -11.19 11.37
N HIS A 99 8.73 -10.22 11.51
CA HIS A 99 8.54 -8.91 10.88
C HIS A 99 8.60 -9.07 9.35
N PRO A 100 7.64 -8.52 8.59
CA PRO A 100 7.56 -8.76 7.15
C PRO A 100 8.78 -8.24 6.37
N ALA A 101 9.42 -7.18 6.86
CA ALA A 101 10.50 -6.48 6.17
C ALA A 101 11.83 -6.47 6.94
N GLY A 102 11.78 -6.58 8.28
CA GLY A 102 12.90 -6.31 9.16
C GLY A 102 14.01 -7.36 9.11
N ILE A 103 15.22 -6.87 8.87
CA ILE A 103 16.48 -7.61 9.00
C ILE A 103 17.30 -6.96 10.10
N MET A 104 17.73 -7.76 11.07
CA MET A 104 18.66 -7.34 12.13
C MET A 104 20.07 -7.72 11.73
N VAL A 105 20.97 -6.75 11.71
CA VAL A 105 22.39 -6.95 11.39
C VAL A 105 23.21 -6.87 12.66
N CYS A 106 23.85 -7.99 12.99
CA CYS A 106 24.76 -8.12 14.13
C CYS A 106 26.17 -7.70 13.70
N PRO A 107 26.93 -6.91 14.49
CA PRO A 107 28.32 -6.61 14.21
C PRO A 107 29.15 -7.90 14.03
N ARG A 108 30.15 -7.87 13.15
CA ARG A 108 30.95 -9.07 12.79
C ARG A 108 31.77 -9.65 13.94
N ASP A 109 32.11 -8.80 14.89
CA ASP A 109 32.90 -9.13 16.08
C ASP A 109 32.04 -9.55 17.29
N MET A 110 30.73 -9.64 17.12
CA MET A 110 29.79 -9.95 18.17
C MET A 110 28.93 -11.17 17.82
N ASP A 111 28.52 -11.91 18.87
CA ASP A 111 27.55 -13.00 18.75
C ASP A 111 26.13 -12.44 18.94
N ILE A 112 25.19 -12.88 18.10
CA ILE A 112 23.77 -12.52 18.20
C ILE A 112 23.18 -12.82 19.58
N HIS A 113 23.66 -13.86 20.24
CA HIS A 113 23.18 -14.28 21.57
C HIS A 113 23.53 -13.28 22.68
N ASN A 114 24.44 -12.34 22.42
CA ASN A 114 24.65 -11.18 23.30
C ASN A 114 23.47 -10.20 23.31
N PHE A 115 22.60 -10.26 22.30
CA PHE A 115 21.46 -9.36 22.11
C PHE A 115 20.12 -10.05 22.31
N THR A 116 19.96 -11.29 21.79
CA THR A 116 18.68 -11.99 21.76
C THR A 116 18.88 -13.49 21.55
N PRO A 117 18.05 -14.34 22.16
CA PRO A 117 17.90 -15.72 21.70
C PRO A 117 17.31 -15.77 20.29
N LEU A 118 17.45 -16.90 19.63
CA LEU A 118 16.85 -17.19 18.32
C LEU A 118 15.69 -18.16 18.46
N GLN A 119 14.72 -18.07 17.56
CA GLN A 119 13.57 -18.97 17.51
C GLN A 119 13.10 -19.21 16.08
N TYR A 120 12.33 -20.25 15.86
CA TYR A 120 11.53 -20.39 14.66
C TYR A 120 10.30 -19.49 14.74
N ALA A 121 9.98 -18.80 13.63
CA ALA A 121 8.74 -18.03 13.53
C ALA A 121 7.53 -18.94 13.82
N ALA A 122 6.54 -18.42 14.55
CA ALA A 122 5.34 -19.17 14.86
C ALA A 122 4.67 -19.72 13.58
N ASN A 123 4.28 -20.99 13.63
CA ASN A 123 3.67 -21.73 12.49
C ASN A 123 4.58 -21.88 11.23
N LYS A 124 5.86 -21.56 11.33
CA LYS A 124 6.84 -21.67 10.23
C LYS A 124 8.09 -22.47 10.63
N LYS A 125 7.92 -23.48 11.48
CA LYS A 125 9.03 -24.35 11.89
C LYS A 125 9.61 -25.16 10.72
N TYR A 126 8.73 -25.53 9.79
CA TYR A 126 9.11 -26.21 8.55
C TYR A 126 8.46 -25.51 7.37
N LEU A 127 9.20 -25.37 6.29
CA LEU A 127 8.75 -24.93 4.98
C LEU A 127 8.77 -26.13 4.01
N LYS A 128 8.15 -25.98 2.87
CA LYS A 128 8.28 -26.97 1.78
C LYS A 128 9.09 -26.34 0.65
N ASP A 129 10.05 -27.08 0.11
CA ASP A 129 10.77 -26.69 -1.10
C ASP A 129 9.88 -26.88 -2.35
N GLU A 130 10.41 -26.56 -3.52
CA GLU A 130 9.74 -26.69 -4.81
C GLU A 130 9.30 -28.13 -5.11
N ASN A 131 9.95 -29.13 -4.48
CA ASN A 131 9.65 -30.55 -4.61
C ASN A 131 8.75 -31.09 -3.49
N GLY A 132 8.22 -30.21 -2.62
CA GLY A 132 7.36 -30.57 -1.50
C GLY A 132 8.08 -31.18 -0.29
N ARG A 133 9.44 -31.16 -0.24
CA ARG A 133 10.24 -31.68 0.87
C ARG A 133 10.25 -30.69 2.01
N GLN A 134 10.19 -31.18 3.24
CA GLN A 134 10.35 -30.36 4.43
C GLN A 134 11.77 -29.80 4.52
N ILE A 135 11.87 -28.47 4.64
CA ILE A 135 13.11 -27.76 4.92
C ILE A 135 12.97 -26.96 6.24
N PRO A 136 14.09 -26.61 6.90
CA PRO A 136 14.04 -25.80 8.10
C PRO A 136 13.27 -24.49 7.87
N GLY A 137 12.47 -24.10 8.84
CA GLY A 137 11.68 -22.88 8.78
C GLY A 137 12.52 -21.62 8.98
N THR A 138 11.86 -20.47 8.95
CA THR A 138 12.52 -19.18 9.14
C THR A 138 12.92 -18.99 10.61
N ILE A 139 14.20 -18.71 10.84
CA ILE A 139 14.74 -18.32 12.15
C ILE A 139 14.62 -16.81 12.31
N THR A 140 14.13 -16.38 13.47
CA THR A 140 13.98 -14.97 13.84
C THR A 140 14.65 -14.68 15.17
N THR A 141 14.89 -13.41 15.45
CA THR A 141 15.19 -12.96 16.82
C THR A 141 14.00 -13.29 17.72
N HIS A 142 14.27 -13.73 18.95
CA HIS A 142 13.19 -14.01 19.91
C HIS A 142 12.66 -12.73 20.54
N PHE A 143 13.55 -11.81 20.92
CA PHE A 143 13.11 -10.52 21.42
C PHE A 143 12.50 -9.70 20.29
N ASP A 144 11.42 -9.00 20.59
CA ASP A 144 10.83 -8.03 19.68
C ASP A 144 11.88 -6.98 19.30
N TYR A 145 11.91 -6.62 18.01
CA TYR A 145 12.93 -5.72 17.49
C TYR A 145 12.96 -4.35 18.21
N HIS A 146 11.84 -3.87 18.75
CA HIS A 146 11.81 -2.63 19.53
C HIS A 146 12.69 -2.70 20.78
N SER A 147 12.87 -3.88 21.34
CA SER A 147 13.69 -4.08 22.54
C SER A 147 15.19 -4.07 22.24
N ILE A 148 15.59 -4.35 21.01
CA ILE A 148 16.99 -4.49 20.58
C ILE A 148 17.43 -3.48 19.53
N SER A 149 16.50 -2.72 18.94
CA SER A 149 16.76 -1.78 17.85
C SER A 149 17.75 -0.65 18.17
N GLY A 150 17.92 -0.30 19.43
CA GLY A 150 18.92 0.67 19.88
C GLY A 150 20.36 0.16 19.93
N ARG A 151 20.58 -1.14 19.71
CA ARG A 151 21.88 -1.81 19.84
C ARG A 151 22.34 -2.51 18.56
N MET A 152 21.45 -2.72 17.62
CA MET A 152 21.68 -3.40 16.35
C MET A 152 21.11 -2.59 15.21
N LEU A 153 21.74 -2.64 14.04
CA LEU A 153 21.20 -2.06 12.83
C LEU A 153 19.99 -2.88 12.36
N LYS A 154 18.88 -2.21 12.12
CA LYS A 154 17.71 -2.76 11.45
C LYS A 154 17.62 -2.22 10.03
N LEU A 155 17.45 -3.11 9.08
CA LEU A 155 17.12 -2.77 7.70
C LEU A 155 15.69 -3.23 7.43
N ASP A 156 14.83 -2.33 6.99
CA ASP A 156 13.49 -2.68 6.51
C ASP A 156 13.53 -2.80 4.99
N ILE A 157 13.54 -4.05 4.53
CA ILE A 157 13.54 -4.40 3.10
C ILE A 157 12.11 -4.78 2.74
N LEU A 158 11.44 -3.90 1.99
CA LEU A 158 10.03 -3.98 1.66
C LEU A 158 9.85 -4.34 0.18
N GLY A 159 8.91 -5.24 -0.10
CA GLY A 159 8.34 -5.39 -1.45
C GLY A 159 7.19 -4.40 -1.60
N HIS A 160 7.22 -3.58 -2.64
CA HIS A 160 6.23 -2.52 -2.87
C HIS A 160 5.78 -2.47 -4.32
N ASP A 161 4.49 -2.25 -4.54
CA ASP A 161 3.92 -2.23 -5.89
C ASP A 161 4.34 -0.99 -6.70
N ASP A 162 4.55 0.15 -6.06
CA ASP A 162 4.84 1.41 -6.78
C ASP A 162 6.13 1.35 -7.59
N PRO A 163 7.28 0.86 -7.08
CA PRO A 163 8.46 0.63 -7.89
C PRO A 163 8.21 -0.34 -9.05
N LYS A 164 7.38 -1.38 -8.86
CA LYS A 164 7.01 -2.33 -9.91
C LYS A 164 6.19 -1.66 -11.02
N VAL A 165 5.23 -0.81 -10.63
CA VAL A 165 4.45 -0.01 -11.58
C VAL A 165 5.35 0.93 -12.39
N ILE A 166 6.26 1.66 -11.73
CA ILE A 166 7.19 2.57 -12.40
C ILE A 166 8.11 1.82 -13.35
N ARG A 167 8.62 0.66 -12.95
CA ARG A 167 9.46 -0.18 -13.81
C ARG A 167 8.70 -0.66 -15.05
N MET A 168 7.48 -1.15 -14.89
CA MET A 168 6.64 -1.54 -16.01
C MET A 168 6.37 -0.37 -16.95
N LEU A 169 6.04 0.82 -16.41
CA LEU A 169 5.85 2.02 -17.21
C LEU A 169 7.11 2.40 -18.00
N GLN A 170 8.27 2.32 -17.39
CA GLN A 170 9.55 2.53 -18.08
C GLN A 170 9.77 1.52 -19.21
N ASP A 171 9.53 0.24 -18.95
CA ASP A 171 9.77 -0.84 -19.92
C ASP A 171 8.84 -0.74 -21.14
N ILE A 172 7.56 -0.40 -20.94
CA ILE A 172 6.58 -0.32 -22.05
C ILE A 172 6.59 1.01 -22.80
N THR A 173 7.07 2.10 -22.20
CA THR A 173 7.12 3.43 -22.83
C THR A 173 8.51 3.86 -23.30
N GLY A 174 9.56 3.28 -22.73
CA GLY A 174 10.94 3.73 -22.95
C GLY A 174 11.29 5.06 -22.27
N ILE A 175 10.36 5.62 -21.48
CA ILE A 175 10.57 6.91 -20.80
C ILE A 175 11.25 6.68 -19.45
N ASP A 176 12.34 7.40 -19.20
CA ASP A 176 13.05 7.38 -17.93
C ASP A 176 12.26 8.14 -16.86
N PRO A 177 11.74 7.46 -15.83
CA PRO A 177 10.93 8.10 -14.78
C PRO A 177 11.73 9.14 -13.97
N LEU A 178 13.05 9.03 -13.92
CA LEU A 178 13.91 9.97 -13.18
C LEU A 178 13.98 11.35 -13.82
N LYS A 179 13.60 11.46 -15.10
CA LYS A 179 13.56 12.74 -15.84
C LYS A 179 12.23 13.47 -15.71
N ILE A 180 11.24 12.90 -15.02
CA ILE A 180 9.94 13.54 -14.82
C ILE A 180 10.10 14.68 -13.81
N PRO A 181 9.75 15.92 -14.18
CA PRO A 181 9.85 17.06 -13.29
C PRO A 181 8.69 17.07 -12.27
N PHE A 182 8.97 17.40 -11.01
CA PHE A 182 7.96 17.45 -9.95
C PHE A 182 7.15 18.77 -9.91
N ASP A 183 7.44 19.69 -10.82
CA ASP A 183 6.73 20.96 -11.00
C ASP A 183 5.83 20.99 -12.24
N ASP A 184 5.63 19.85 -12.91
CA ASP A 184 4.73 19.76 -14.06
C ASP A 184 3.29 20.12 -13.66
N GLN A 185 2.83 21.27 -14.14
CA GLN A 185 1.55 21.87 -13.72
C GLN A 185 0.34 21.03 -14.13
N LYS A 186 0.43 20.35 -15.26
CA LYS A 186 -0.67 19.49 -15.74
C LYS A 186 -0.81 18.27 -14.85
N THR A 187 0.29 17.65 -14.42
CA THR A 187 0.29 16.56 -13.45
C THR A 187 -0.18 17.03 -12.07
N LEU A 188 0.30 18.17 -11.58
CA LEU A 188 -0.16 18.76 -10.31
C LEU A 188 -1.66 19.01 -10.30
N SER A 189 -2.23 19.43 -11.42
CA SER A 189 -3.67 19.70 -11.52
C SER A 189 -4.56 18.49 -11.28
N LEU A 190 -4.06 17.27 -11.46
CA LEU A 190 -4.79 16.02 -11.18
C LEU A 190 -5.25 15.92 -9.72
N PHE A 191 -4.48 16.49 -8.82
CA PHE A 191 -4.77 16.43 -7.38
C PHE A 191 -5.82 17.45 -6.94
N SER A 192 -6.29 18.28 -7.86
CA SER A 192 -7.34 19.30 -7.63
C SER A 192 -8.51 19.21 -8.59
N SER A 193 -8.34 18.59 -9.78
CA SER A 193 -9.34 18.50 -10.84
C SER A 193 -9.06 17.32 -11.76
N PRO A 194 -10.06 16.70 -12.40
CA PRO A 194 -9.88 15.69 -13.43
C PRO A 194 -9.68 16.27 -14.84
N GLU A 195 -9.64 17.59 -15.01
CA GLU A 195 -9.62 18.26 -16.34
C GLU A 195 -8.38 17.89 -17.16
N ALA A 196 -7.23 17.65 -16.53
CA ALA A 196 -6.04 17.18 -17.24
C ALA A 196 -6.21 15.81 -17.92
N LEU A 197 -7.23 15.05 -17.52
CA LEU A 197 -7.64 13.79 -18.12
C LEU A 197 -8.64 13.98 -19.29
N GLY A 198 -9.04 15.21 -19.57
CA GLY A 198 -10.11 15.53 -20.52
C GLY A 198 -11.52 15.29 -19.99
N LEU A 199 -11.69 15.26 -18.66
CA LEU A 199 -12.96 14.99 -17.98
C LEU A 199 -13.39 16.17 -17.12
N THR A 200 -14.70 16.40 -17.05
CA THR A 200 -15.28 17.25 -16.01
C THR A 200 -15.55 16.47 -14.74
N PRO A 201 -15.59 17.13 -13.56
CA PRO A 201 -16.00 16.47 -12.32
C PRO A 201 -17.37 15.78 -12.41
N ASP A 202 -18.33 16.37 -13.11
CA ASP A 202 -19.68 15.82 -13.27
C ASP A 202 -19.69 14.54 -14.13
N GLU A 203 -18.91 14.51 -15.22
CA GLU A 203 -18.76 13.31 -16.04
C GLU A 203 -18.19 12.15 -15.23
N LEU A 204 -17.12 12.40 -14.47
CA LEU A 204 -16.50 11.39 -13.62
C LEU A 204 -17.46 10.92 -12.52
N ALA A 205 -18.09 11.83 -11.79
CA ALA A 205 -19.06 11.52 -10.75
C ALA A 205 -20.26 10.72 -11.28
N SER A 206 -20.76 11.06 -12.45
CA SER A 206 -21.85 10.34 -13.12
C SER A 206 -21.48 8.89 -13.44
N ALA A 207 -20.23 8.63 -13.84
CA ALA A 207 -19.78 7.30 -14.21
C ALA A 207 -19.55 6.39 -13.00
N ILE A 208 -18.97 6.91 -11.94
CA ILE A 208 -18.61 6.11 -10.75
C ILE A 208 -19.68 6.13 -9.65
N GLY A 209 -20.78 6.87 -9.84
CA GLY A 209 -21.88 6.93 -8.86
C GLY A 209 -21.54 7.69 -7.57
N ASN A 210 -20.44 8.40 -7.52
CA ASN A 210 -19.99 9.15 -6.36
C ASN A 210 -20.06 10.66 -6.63
N LYS A 211 -20.98 11.35 -5.99
CA LYS A 211 -21.22 12.78 -6.16
C LYS A 211 -20.14 13.69 -5.57
N GLY A 212 -19.06 13.17 -5.05
CA GLY A 212 -18.00 13.96 -4.43
C GLY A 212 -16.65 13.84 -5.12
N VAL A 213 -16.56 13.21 -6.29
CA VAL A 213 -15.27 13.04 -6.97
C VAL A 213 -14.97 14.22 -7.87
N THR A 214 -14.13 15.13 -7.38
CA THR A 214 -13.74 16.35 -8.09
C THR A 214 -12.27 16.38 -8.47
N VAL A 215 -11.53 15.27 -8.25
CA VAL A 215 -10.09 15.17 -8.52
C VAL A 215 -9.75 14.02 -9.45
N GLY A 216 -8.61 14.09 -10.12
CA GLY A 216 -8.14 13.09 -11.07
C GLY A 216 -7.26 11.99 -10.45
N ALA A 217 -7.38 11.72 -9.15
CA ALA A 217 -6.45 10.88 -8.40
C ALA A 217 -6.82 9.38 -8.37
N LEU A 218 -7.89 8.94 -9.02
CA LEU A 218 -8.26 7.53 -9.09
C LEU A 218 -7.11 6.65 -9.56
N GLY A 219 -6.88 5.56 -8.83
CA GLY A 219 -5.83 4.59 -9.15
C GLY A 219 -4.40 5.05 -8.85
N LEU A 220 -4.18 6.28 -8.41
CA LEU A 220 -2.86 6.74 -8.01
C LEU A 220 -2.49 6.19 -6.62
N PRO A 221 -1.23 5.73 -6.42
CA PRO A 221 -0.76 5.41 -5.08
C PRO A 221 -0.86 6.64 -4.17
N GLU A 222 -1.00 6.43 -2.89
CA GLU A 222 -1.10 7.45 -1.83
C GLU A 222 -2.38 8.31 -1.87
N TYR A 223 -2.94 8.62 -3.04
CA TYR A 223 -4.00 9.62 -3.23
C TYR A 223 -5.33 9.06 -3.74
N GLY A 224 -5.36 7.80 -4.15
CA GLY A 224 -6.52 7.21 -4.84
C GLY A 224 -7.66 6.76 -3.93
N THR A 225 -7.45 6.65 -2.61
CA THR A 225 -8.49 6.23 -1.68
C THR A 225 -9.55 7.32 -1.45
N PRO A 226 -10.81 6.96 -1.14
CA PRO A 226 -11.85 7.96 -0.86
C PRO A 226 -11.46 8.96 0.24
N PHE A 227 -10.80 8.50 1.28
CA PHE A 227 -10.34 9.33 2.39
C PHE A 227 -9.34 10.40 1.94
N VAL A 228 -8.33 10.01 1.17
CA VAL A 228 -7.30 10.95 0.69
C VAL A 228 -7.84 11.86 -0.42
N ARG A 229 -8.72 11.36 -1.28
CA ARG A 229 -9.42 12.20 -2.26
C ARG A 229 -10.24 13.31 -1.57
N GLY A 230 -10.88 12.98 -0.43
CA GLY A 230 -11.54 14.00 0.40
C GLY A 230 -10.58 15.05 0.92
N MET A 231 -9.37 14.68 1.35
CA MET A 231 -8.33 15.64 1.71
C MET A 231 -7.92 16.54 0.55
N LEU A 232 -7.79 15.97 -0.66
CA LEU A 232 -7.47 16.72 -1.88
C LEU A 232 -8.57 17.72 -2.24
N GLU A 233 -9.83 17.34 -2.10
CA GLU A 233 -10.99 18.21 -2.31
C GLU A 233 -11.00 19.39 -1.31
N ASP A 234 -10.71 19.11 -0.04
CA ASP A 234 -10.68 20.13 1.01
C ASP A 234 -9.49 21.11 0.85
N THR A 235 -8.35 20.62 0.38
CA THR A 235 -7.09 21.39 0.42
C THR A 235 -6.67 21.98 -0.92
N ARG A 236 -7.07 21.39 -2.04
CA ARG A 236 -6.70 21.83 -3.40
C ARG A 236 -5.20 22.14 -3.54
N PRO A 237 -4.30 21.16 -3.40
CA PRO A 237 -2.86 21.39 -3.38
C PRO A 237 -2.36 22.00 -4.71
N LYS A 238 -1.38 22.91 -4.61
CA LYS A 238 -0.86 23.69 -5.72
C LYS A 238 0.58 23.34 -6.10
N ASN A 239 1.28 22.59 -5.26
CA ASN A 239 2.68 22.25 -5.46
C ASN A 239 3.04 20.91 -4.80
N PHE A 240 4.23 20.43 -5.11
CA PHE A 240 4.73 19.15 -4.60
C PHE A 240 4.84 19.14 -3.06
N SER A 241 5.24 20.22 -2.44
CA SER A 241 5.37 20.32 -0.98
C SER A 241 4.03 20.14 -0.27
N GLU A 242 2.95 20.68 -0.82
CA GLU A 242 1.60 20.47 -0.29
C GLU A 242 1.13 19.02 -0.44
N LEU A 243 1.51 18.33 -1.55
CA LEU A 243 1.26 16.89 -1.70
C LEU A 243 1.97 16.07 -0.64
N VAL A 244 3.22 16.39 -0.32
CA VAL A 244 3.97 15.74 0.77
C VAL A 244 3.25 15.92 2.11
N ARG A 245 2.71 17.11 2.36
CA ARG A 245 1.97 17.41 3.58
C ARG A 245 0.69 16.58 3.69
N ILE A 246 -0.06 16.45 2.60
CA ILE A 246 -1.27 15.61 2.54
C ILE A 246 -0.93 14.13 2.79
N SER A 247 0.17 13.63 2.23
CA SER A 247 0.67 12.28 2.53
C SER A 247 0.96 12.11 4.03
N GLY A 248 1.55 13.09 4.68
CA GLY A 248 1.75 13.10 6.13
C GLY A 248 0.44 13.00 6.91
N PHE A 249 -0.58 13.75 6.52
CA PHE A 249 -1.91 13.68 7.16
C PHE A 249 -2.55 12.29 7.03
N SER A 250 -2.39 11.64 5.90
CA SER A 250 -3.03 10.34 5.64
C SER A 250 -2.34 9.17 6.34
N HIS A 251 -1.03 9.25 6.53
CA HIS A 251 -0.24 8.19 7.17
C HIS A 251 -0.26 8.25 8.69
N GLY A 252 -0.46 9.42 9.28
CA GLY A 252 -0.52 9.59 10.72
C GLY A 252 -1.85 9.14 11.32
N THR A 253 -1.88 9.03 12.64
CA THR A 253 -3.09 8.77 13.41
C THR A 253 -3.52 10.04 14.12
N ASP A 254 -4.81 10.42 14.00
CA ASP A 254 -5.40 11.62 14.59
C ASP A 254 -4.70 12.93 14.17
N VAL A 255 -4.19 12.95 12.94
CA VAL A 255 -3.49 14.11 12.37
C VAL A 255 -4.44 14.98 11.55
N TRP A 256 -5.36 14.36 10.79
CA TRP A 256 -6.26 15.05 9.87
C TRP A 256 -7.63 15.35 10.49
N LEU A 257 -8.44 14.31 10.76
CA LEU A 257 -9.80 14.46 11.28
C LEU A 257 -9.77 15.05 12.70
N ASN A 258 -10.65 16.02 12.96
CA ASN A 258 -10.75 16.73 14.23
C ASN A 258 -9.44 17.46 14.64
N ASN A 259 -8.51 17.64 13.71
CA ASN A 259 -7.22 18.28 13.95
C ASN A 259 -6.87 19.21 12.77
N ALA A 260 -5.94 18.87 11.89
CA ALA A 260 -5.51 19.75 10.79
C ALA A 260 -6.66 20.17 9.89
N GLN A 261 -7.62 19.29 9.60
CA GLN A 261 -8.80 19.60 8.80
C GLN A 261 -9.58 20.79 9.38
N ASP A 262 -9.88 20.76 10.67
CA ASP A 262 -10.64 21.81 11.33
C ASP A 262 -9.85 23.12 11.39
N LEU A 263 -8.54 23.04 11.67
CA LEU A 263 -7.67 24.22 11.71
C LEU A 263 -7.60 24.93 10.37
N ILE A 264 -7.46 24.18 9.28
CA ILE A 264 -7.41 24.72 7.92
C ILE A 264 -8.78 25.26 7.50
N LYS A 265 -9.84 24.51 7.74
CA LYS A 265 -11.21 24.89 7.37
C LYS A 265 -11.67 26.15 8.09
N ASN A 266 -11.29 26.34 9.34
CA ASN A 266 -11.62 27.51 10.15
C ASN A 266 -10.64 28.68 9.94
N GLY A 267 -9.66 28.55 9.04
CA GLY A 267 -8.70 29.61 8.74
C GLY A 267 -7.70 29.91 9.87
N VAL A 268 -7.55 29.00 10.83
CA VAL A 268 -6.60 29.15 11.95
C VAL A 268 -5.18 28.98 11.46
N VAL A 269 -4.96 28.05 10.53
CA VAL A 269 -3.65 27.74 9.95
C VAL A 269 -3.80 27.46 8.45
N LYS A 270 -2.78 27.80 7.69
CA LYS A 270 -2.72 27.41 6.27
C LYS A 270 -2.29 25.95 6.12
N LEU A 271 -2.58 25.34 4.95
CA LEU A 271 -2.16 23.98 4.63
C LEU A 271 -0.64 23.80 4.85
N GLU A 272 0.15 24.76 4.41
CA GLU A 272 1.63 24.72 4.49
C GLU A 272 2.18 24.78 5.92
N ASP A 273 1.39 25.23 6.90
CA ASP A 273 1.82 25.41 8.28
C ASP A 273 1.25 24.36 9.25
N ALA A 274 0.24 23.58 8.81
CA ALA A 274 -0.38 22.54 9.64
C ALA A 274 0.61 21.40 9.92
N ILE A 275 0.51 20.77 11.09
CA ILE A 275 1.34 19.63 11.47
C ILE A 275 0.90 18.40 10.64
N SER A 276 1.83 17.84 9.86
CA SER A 276 1.59 16.63 9.07
C SER A 276 2.63 15.53 9.32
N THR A 277 3.87 15.90 9.60
CA THR A 277 4.98 14.98 9.86
C THR A 277 5.69 15.32 11.16
N ARG A 278 6.46 14.38 11.71
CA ARG A 278 7.24 14.63 12.94
C ARG A 278 8.23 15.78 12.78
N ASP A 279 8.77 15.95 11.58
CA ASP A 279 9.71 17.02 11.25
C ASP A 279 9.05 18.39 11.37
N ASP A 280 7.76 18.53 11.10
CA ASP A 280 7.02 19.77 11.25
C ASP A 280 7.00 20.22 12.71
N VAL A 281 6.79 19.28 13.64
CA VAL A 281 6.79 19.58 15.08
C VAL A 281 8.14 20.12 15.53
N MET A 282 9.22 19.40 15.18
CA MET A 282 10.57 19.80 15.59
C MET A 282 10.97 21.16 15.00
N ASN A 283 10.78 21.33 13.69
CA ASN A 283 11.19 22.55 12.99
C ASN A 283 10.38 23.78 13.45
N TYR A 284 9.09 23.62 13.65
CA TYR A 284 8.24 24.71 14.14
C TYR A 284 8.71 25.21 15.52
N LEU A 285 8.99 24.30 16.44
CA LEU A 285 9.48 24.65 17.78
C LEU A 285 10.86 25.33 17.73
N ILE A 286 11.78 24.84 16.93
CA ILE A 286 13.10 25.46 16.74
C ILE A 286 12.96 26.87 16.18
N GLN A 287 12.10 27.07 15.19
CA GLN A 287 11.83 28.41 14.60
C GLN A 287 11.22 29.37 15.60
N HIS A 288 10.48 28.89 16.61
CA HIS A 288 9.93 29.69 17.71
C HIS A 288 10.90 29.89 18.87
N GLY A 289 12.16 29.48 18.72
CA GLY A 289 13.20 29.71 19.74
C GLY A 289 13.26 28.67 20.86
N VAL A 290 12.51 27.55 20.72
CA VAL A 290 12.63 26.42 21.65
C VAL A 290 13.96 25.72 21.42
N LYS A 291 14.64 25.32 22.49
CA LYS A 291 15.94 24.65 22.40
C LYS A 291 15.84 23.40 21.51
N PRO A 292 16.82 23.13 20.63
CA PRO A 292 16.80 21.97 19.72
C PRO A 292 16.57 20.62 20.43
N LEU A 293 17.19 20.41 21.58
CA LEU A 293 17.02 19.18 22.36
C LEU A 293 15.58 19.04 22.91
N THR A 294 14.99 20.11 23.39
CA THR A 294 13.59 20.13 23.86
C THR A 294 12.65 19.90 22.69
N SER A 295 12.88 20.58 21.56
CA SER A 295 12.10 20.40 20.32
C SER A 295 12.12 18.96 19.84
N PHE A 296 13.28 18.31 19.88
CA PHE A 296 13.41 16.88 19.55
C PHE A 296 12.66 15.99 20.53
N LYS A 297 12.76 16.23 21.85
CA LYS A 297 12.04 15.44 22.85
C LYS A 297 10.52 15.57 22.71
N VAL A 298 10.03 16.78 22.48
CA VAL A 298 8.60 17.01 22.22
C VAL A 298 8.17 16.27 20.95
N MET A 299 8.90 16.41 19.87
CA MET A 299 8.62 15.69 18.63
C MET A 299 8.56 14.17 18.84
N GLU A 300 9.53 13.59 19.57
CA GLU A 300 9.55 12.16 19.89
C GLU A 300 8.37 11.69 20.74
N ASN A 301 7.87 12.54 21.63
CA ASN A 301 6.68 12.23 22.41
C ASN A 301 5.41 12.33 21.55
N VAL A 302 5.25 13.43 20.82
CA VAL A 302 4.09 13.67 19.95
C VAL A 302 3.94 12.58 18.90
N ARG A 303 5.04 12.23 18.20
CA ARG A 303 4.97 11.20 17.16
C ARG A 303 4.54 9.81 17.64
N LYS A 304 4.63 9.56 18.94
CA LYS A 304 4.24 8.30 19.59
C LYS A 304 2.93 8.41 20.37
N GLY A 305 2.20 9.50 20.22
CA GLY A 305 0.94 9.75 20.93
C GLY A 305 1.08 9.91 22.45
N LYS A 306 2.24 10.38 22.91
CA LYS A 306 2.53 10.53 24.35
C LYS A 306 2.36 11.97 24.86
N GLY A 307 1.73 12.83 24.07
CA GLY A 307 1.59 14.24 24.36
C GLY A 307 2.92 14.99 24.32
N LEU A 308 3.05 16.05 25.10
CA LEU A 308 4.24 16.92 25.12
C LEU A 308 5.32 16.44 26.10
N GLU A 309 4.92 15.78 27.18
CA GLU A 309 5.75 15.46 28.32
C GLU A 309 5.76 13.96 28.63
N LYS A 310 6.93 13.44 28.89
CA LYS A 310 7.11 12.09 29.41
C LYS A 310 8.02 12.14 30.64
N GLY A 311 7.60 11.50 31.74
CA GLY A 311 8.47 11.27 32.88
C GLY A 311 8.86 12.51 33.68
N GLY A 312 7.98 13.54 33.80
CA GLY A 312 8.21 14.73 34.63
C GLY A 312 9.07 15.80 33.96
N SER A 313 9.24 15.76 32.63
CA SER A 313 9.89 16.84 31.87
C SER A 313 9.00 18.10 31.91
N ASN A 314 9.63 19.28 31.97
CA ASN A 314 8.92 20.57 31.98
C ASN A 314 8.88 21.18 30.55
N ASN A 315 8.64 20.36 29.53
CA ASN A 315 8.64 20.83 28.14
C ASN A 315 7.57 21.90 27.89
N ARG A 316 6.39 21.77 28.52
CA ARG A 316 5.31 22.72 28.37
C ARG A 316 5.72 24.14 28.76
N ALA A 317 6.44 24.32 29.88
CA ALA A 317 6.91 25.62 30.30
C ALA A 317 7.89 26.27 29.30
N GLU A 318 8.76 25.47 28.65
CA GLU A 318 9.64 26.01 27.59
C GLU A 318 8.84 26.46 26.36
N LEU A 319 7.78 25.74 26.00
CA LEU A 319 6.90 26.13 24.89
C LEU A 319 6.14 27.40 25.20
N ASP A 320 5.60 27.53 26.42
CA ASP A 320 4.89 28.74 26.90
C ASP A 320 5.84 29.94 26.93
N ALA A 321 7.05 29.77 27.42
CA ALA A 321 8.08 30.82 27.45
C ALA A 321 8.52 31.28 26.04
N ALA A 322 8.47 30.39 25.06
CA ALA A 322 8.73 30.67 23.65
C ALA A 322 7.49 31.19 22.88
N HIS A 323 6.39 31.45 23.59
CA HIS A 323 5.12 31.90 23.01
C HIS A 323 4.59 31.05 21.88
N VAL A 324 4.76 29.72 21.99
CA VAL A 324 4.21 28.75 21.02
C VAL A 324 2.67 28.85 21.03
N PRO A 325 2.01 29.04 19.88
CA PRO A 325 0.57 29.23 19.83
C PRO A 325 -0.23 28.05 20.39
N GLN A 326 -1.34 28.35 21.05
CA GLN A 326 -2.18 27.32 21.68
C GLN A 326 -2.71 26.29 20.65
N TRP A 327 -3.07 26.72 19.42
CA TRP A 327 -3.52 25.79 18.38
C TRP A 327 -2.49 24.71 18.06
N PHE A 328 -1.20 25.05 18.08
CA PHE A 328 -0.12 24.12 17.83
C PHE A 328 -0.02 23.07 18.94
N ILE A 329 -0.10 23.53 20.18
CA ILE A 329 -0.09 22.67 21.37
C ILE A 329 -1.29 21.72 21.35
N ASP A 330 -2.48 22.25 21.09
CA ASP A 330 -3.71 21.45 21.03
C ASP A 330 -3.67 20.42 19.91
N SER A 331 -3.11 20.79 18.76
CA SER A 331 -2.88 19.87 17.65
C SER A 331 -1.92 18.74 18.03
N CYS A 332 -0.79 19.06 18.67
CA CYS A 332 0.17 18.06 19.16
C CYS A 332 -0.46 17.06 20.13
N LEU A 333 -1.34 17.54 21.02
CA LEU A 333 -1.99 16.71 22.06
C LEU A 333 -3.01 15.71 21.48
N LYS A 334 -3.59 16.01 20.30
CA LYS A 334 -4.53 15.13 19.61
C LYS A 334 -3.84 13.99 18.85
N ILE A 335 -2.59 14.18 18.43
CA ILE A 335 -1.87 13.27 17.56
C ILE A 335 -1.58 11.94 18.25
N GLY A 336 -2.00 10.84 17.63
CA GLY A 336 -1.69 9.47 18.05
C GLY A 336 -0.39 8.94 17.46
N TYR A 337 -0.09 9.29 16.19
CA TYR A 337 1.15 8.89 15.53
C TYR A 337 1.51 9.83 14.38
N LEU A 338 2.82 10.11 14.21
CA LEU A 338 3.37 10.88 13.08
C LEU A 338 4.47 10.13 12.37
N PHE A 339 4.40 10.16 11.03
CA PHE A 339 5.45 9.66 10.16
C PHE A 339 6.56 10.69 9.90
N PRO A 340 7.77 10.25 9.47
CA PRO A 340 8.83 11.16 9.06
C PRO A 340 8.52 11.78 7.68
N ARG A 341 8.95 13.04 7.48
CA ARG A 341 8.81 13.74 6.19
C ARG A 341 9.53 13.02 5.05
N ALA A 342 10.72 12.48 5.31
CA ALA A 342 11.50 11.74 4.31
C ALA A 342 10.72 10.55 3.74
N HIS A 343 10.01 9.82 4.58
CA HIS A 343 9.11 8.74 4.16
C HIS A 343 8.01 9.28 3.22
N ALA A 344 7.30 10.32 3.63
CA ALA A 344 6.27 10.95 2.81
C ALA A 344 6.82 11.42 1.46
N VAL A 345 7.97 12.07 1.43
CA VAL A 345 8.61 12.55 0.18
C VAL A 345 8.89 11.39 -0.77
N ALA A 346 9.47 10.30 -0.28
CA ALA A 346 9.81 9.13 -1.12
C ALA A 346 8.56 8.55 -1.82
N TYR A 347 7.47 8.38 -1.08
CA TYR A 347 6.22 7.84 -1.63
C TYR A 347 5.51 8.84 -2.57
N VAL A 348 5.53 10.12 -2.25
CA VAL A 348 4.96 11.16 -3.12
C VAL A 348 5.73 11.28 -4.43
N MET A 349 7.07 11.15 -4.40
CA MET A 349 7.86 11.11 -5.63
C MET A 349 7.43 9.98 -6.56
N MET A 350 7.21 8.78 -6.04
CA MET A 350 6.71 7.65 -6.83
C MET A 350 5.29 7.92 -7.36
N ALA A 351 4.40 8.37 -6.50
CA ALA A 351 3.02 8.68 -6.88
C ALA A 351 2.94 9.78 -7.96
N PHE A 352 3.75 10.81 -7.85
CA PHE A 352 3.81 11.90 -8.84
C PHE A 352 4.31 11.42 -10.19
N ARG A 353 5.34 10.59 -10.23
CA ARG A 353 5.84 9.98 -11.47
C ARG A 353 4.76 9.14 -12.15
N ILE A 354 4.04 8.32 -11.38
CA ILE A 354 2.92 7.53 -11.90
C ILE A 354 1.80 8.45 -12.41
N ALA A 355 1.48 9.52 -11.67
CA ALA A 355 0.50 10.52 -12.09
C ALA A 355 0.88 11.20 -13.42
N TRP A 356 2.14 11.48 -13.64
CA TRP A 356 2.65 12.01 -14.92
C TRP A 356 2.32 11.05 -16.07
N PHE A 357 2.56 9.75 -15.91
CA PHE A 357 2.19 8.75 -16.92
C PHE A 357 0.67 8.70 -17.14
N LYS A 358 -0.12 8.85 -16.09
CA LYS A 358 -1.59 8.91 -16.21
C LYS A 358 -2.04 10.05 -17.12
N VAL A 359 -1.37 11.20 -17.09
CA VAL A 359 -1.65 12.36 -17.92
C VAL A 359 -1.14 12.18 -19.34
N TYR A 360 0.14 11.83 -19.50
CA TYR A 360 0.84 11.89 -20.78
C TYR A 360 0.94 10.56 -21.53
N GLN A 361 0.81 9.45 -20.82
CA GLN A 361 0.86 8.08 -21.36
C GLN A 361 -0.30 7.24 -20.81
N PRO A 362 -1.56 7.64 -21.07
CA PRO A 362 -2.71 7.05 -20.37
C PRO A 362 -2.85 5.55 -20.61
N LEU A 363 -2.69 5.06 -21.84
CA LEU A 363 -2.83 3.64 -22.12
C LEU A 363 -1.82 2.79 -21.35
N ALA A 364 -0.55 3.25 -21.28
CA ALA A 364 0.50 2.62 -20.51
C ALA A 364 0.20 2.65 -19.00
N TYR A 365 -0.30 3.78 -18.49
CA TYR A 365 -0.71 3.90 -17.09
C TYR A 365 -1.77 2.87 -16.72
N TYR A 366 -2.84 2.76 -17.50
CA TYR A 366 -3.89 1.79 -17.23
C TYR A 366 -3.41 0.35 -17.40
N ALA A 367 -2.55 0.06 -18.38
CA ALA A 367 -1.93 -1.25 -18.52
C ALA A 367 -1.17 -1.66 -17.25
N ALA A 368 -0.35 -0.77 -16.70
CA ALA A 368 0.41 -1.02 -15.49
C ALA A 368 -0.50 -1.12 -14.24
N TYR A 369 -1.51 -0.27 -14.13
CA TYR A 369 -2.47 -0.32 -13.04
C TYR A 369 -3.23 -1.66 -13.01
N PHE A 370 -3.82 -2.08 -14.12
CA PHE A 370 -4.59 -3.31 -14.18
C PHE A 370 -3.72 -4.56 -14.06
N THR A 371 -2.48 -4.52 -14.51
CA THR A 371 -1.55 -5.63 -14.36
C THR A 371 -1.11 -5.84 -12.91
N ILE A 372 -0.79 -4.77 -12.20
CA ILE A 372 -0.11 -4.85 -10.89
C ILE A 372 -1.07 -4.57 -9.74
N ARG A 373 -1.77 -3.43 -9.79
CA ARG A 373 -2.59 -2.96 -8.67
C ARG A 373 -3.98 -3.60 -8.61
N ALA A 374 -4.49 -4.03 -9.75
CA ALA A 374 -5.80 -4.67 -9.86
C ALA A 374 -5.73 -6.21 -9.81
N GLU A 375 -4.56 -6.79 -9.61
CA GLU A 375 -4.39 -8.24 -9.50
C GLU A 375 -5.35 -8.83 -8.46
N GLY A 376 -6.12 -9.85 -8.86
CA GLY A 376 -7.12 -10.49 -8.01
C GLY A 376 -8.41 -9.68 -7.77
N SER A 377 -8.51 -8.44 -8.27
CA SER A 377 -9.66 -7.55 -8.09
C SER A 377 -10.28 -7.07 -9.41
N PHE A 378 -9.78 -7.53 -10.55
CA PHE A 378 -10.33 -7.21 -11.87
C PHE A 378 -11.52 -8.09 -12.19
N ASN A 379 -12.72 -7.53 -12.11
CA ASN A 379 -13.96 -8.24 -12.44
C ASN A 379 -14.19 -8.24 -13.97
N ALA A 380 -13.53 -9.15 -14.68
CA ALA A 380 -13.58 -9.23 -16.13
C ALA A 380 -15.00 -9.36 -16.71
N PRO A 381 -15.91 -10.20 -16.16
CA PRO A 381 -17.29 -10.31 -16.65
C PRO A 381 -18.08 -9.00 -16.61
N VAL A 382 -17.78 -8.12 -15.65
CA VAL A 382 -18.43 -6.81 -15.52
C VAL A 382 -17.73 -5.77 -16.39
N ILE A 383 -16.41 -5.64 -16.26
CA ILE A 383 -15.63 -4.57 -16.86
C ILE A 383 -15.62 -4.70 -18.40
N LEU A 384 -15.45 -5.90 -18.92
CA LEU A 384 -15.36 -6.13 -20.38
C LEU A 384 -16.69 -5.97 -21.12
N ARG A 385 -17.81 -5.89 -20.41
CA ARG A 385 -19.13 -5.54 -20.98
C ARG A 385 -19.31 -4.03 -21.20
N GLY A 386 -18.40 -3.21 -20.69
CA GLY A 386 -18.41 -1.78 -20.90
C GLY A 386 -19.02 -0.95 -19.77
N LEU A 387 -19.14 0.36 -20.02
CA LEU A 387 -19.45 1.36 -19.01
C LEU A 387 -20.81 1.15 -18.31
N ALA A 388 -21.85 0.74 -19.06
CA ALA A 388 -23.17 0.50 -18.49
C ALA A 388 -23.17 -0.62 -17.45
N SER A 389 -22.46 -1.72 -17.74
CA SER A 389 -22.28 -2.84 -16.82
C SER A 389 -21.50 -2.42 -15.57
N MET A 390 -20.46 -1.62 -15.74
CA MET A 390 -19.66 -1.07 -14.64
C MET A 390 -20.48 -0.18 -13.71
N LYS A 391 -21.27 0.75 -14.27
CA LYS A 391 -22.18 1.61 -13.49
C LYS A 391 -23.21 0.81 -12.69
N GLN A 392 -23.77 -0.22 -13.29
CA GLN A 392 -24.73 -1.10 -12.63
C GLN A 392 -24.09 -1.85 -11.44
N GLU A 393 -22.92 -2.38 -11.60
CA GLU A 393 -22.20 -3.10 -10.54
C GLU A 393 -21.77 -2.16 -9.41
N LEU A 394 -21.28 -0.96 -9.72
CA LEU A 394 -20.96 0.05 -8.72
C LEU A 394 -22.21 0.44 -7.89
N ALA A 395 -23.36 0.62 -8.54
CA ALA A 395 -24.62 0.90 -7.85
C ALA A 395 -25.05 -0.27 -6.96
N ARG A 396 -24.89 -1.52 -7.43
CA ARG A 396 -25.18 -2.72 -6.63
C ARG A 396 -24.33 -2.78 -5.37
N ILE A 397 -23.00 -2.59 -5.50
CA ILE A 397 -22.09 -2.64 -4.35
C ILE A 397 -22.37 -1.48 -3.37
N ALA A 398 -22.65 -0.29 -3.88
CA ALA A 398 -22.98 0.88 -3.06
C ALA A 398 -24.26 0.71 -2.23
N ALA A 399 -25.20 -0.11 -2.69
CA ALA A 399 -26.46 -0.40 -2.00
C ALA A 399 -26.32 -1.47 -0.90
N LEU A 400 -25.16 -2.13 -0.77
CA LEU A 400 -24.92 -3.14 0.26
C LEU A 400 -24.64 -2.48 1.62
N ASP A 401 -25.30 -2.95 2.68
CA ASP A 401 -25.05 -2.48 4.05
C ASP A 401 -23.59 -2.76 4.50
N LYS A 402 -23.08 -3.93 4.15
CA LYS A 402 -21.74 -4.39 4.54
C LYS A 402 -21.05 -5.09 3.36
N PRO A 403 -20.52 -4.34 2.40
CA PRO A 403 -19.78 -4.94 1.31
C PRO A 403 -18.52 -5.65 1.84
N THR A 404 -18.22 -6.82 1.28
CA THR A 404 -17.03 -7.60 1.60
C THR A 404 -15.75 -6.88 1.14
N ALA A 405 -14.59 -7.31 1.62
CA ALA A 405 -13.31 -6.77 1.17
C ALA A 405 -13.09 -6.98 -0.35
N VAL A 406 -13.55 -8.12 -0.88
CA VAL A 406 -13.50 -8.43 -2.32
C VAL A 406 -14.37 -7.47 -3.11
N GLU A 407 -15.61 -7.22 -2.69
CA GLU A 407 -16.52 -6.28 -3.34
C GLU A 407 -15.97 -4.85 -3.33
N LYS A 408 -15.39 -4.41 -2.22
CA LYS A 408 -14.72 -3.10 -2.13
C LYS A 408 -13.52 -2.99 -3.06
N GLY A 409 -12.69 -4.04 -3.15
CA GLY A 409 -11.57 -4.12 -4.08
C GLY A 409 -12.04 -4.06 -5.53
N ASN A 410 -13.05 -4.84 -5.89
CA ASN A 410 -13.64 -4.82 -7.22
C ASN A 410 -14.21 -3.45 -7.57
N ALA A 411 -14.93 -2.79 -6.65
CA ALA A 411 -15.46 -1.46 -6.87
C ALA A 411 -14.36 -0.44 -7.19
N THR A 412 -13.26 -0.46 -6.45
CA THR A 412 -12.10 0.41 -6.69
C THR A 412 -11.54 0.23 -8.11
N VAL A 413 -11.37 -1.00 -8.56
CA VAL A 413 -10.86 -1.30 -9.92
C VAL A 413 -11.87 -0.90 -10.99
N ILE A 414 -13.16 -1.13 -10.76
CA ILE A 414 -14.23 -0.72 -11.68
C ILE A 414 -14.27 0.80 -11.84
N GLU A 415 -14.08 1.58 -10.77
CA GLU A 415 -14.01 3.04 -10.85
C GLU A 415 -12.87 3.50 -11.78
N VAL A 416 -11.69 2.89 -11.67
CA VAL A 416 -10.56 3.21 -12.55
C VAL A 416 -10.84 2.81 -14.00
N ALA A 417 -11.45 1.65 -14.23
CA ALA A 417 -11.85 1.21 -15.57
C ALA A 417 -12.91 2.14 -16.18
N ALA A 418 -13.88 2.61 -15.40
CA ALA A 418 -14.87 3.57 -15.84
C ALA A 418 -14.23 4.90 -16.25
N GLU A 419 -13.28 5.41 -15.48
CA GLU A 419 -12.49 6.59 -15.85
C GLU A 419 -11.77 6.40 -17.18
N MET A 420 -11.13 5.24 -17.38
CA MET A 420 -10.47 4.91 -18.64
C MET A 420 -11.44 4.96 -19.83
N TYR A 421 -12.64 4.42 -19.70
CA TYR A 421 -13.67 4.44 -20.74
C TYR A 421 -14.15 5.87 -21.05
N LEU A 422 -14.32 6.70 -20.02
CA LEU A 422 -14.68 8.13 -20.21
C LEU A 422 -13.60 8.89 -20.97
N ARG A 423 -12.34 8.51 -20.85
CA ARG A 423 -11.22 9.07 -21.59
C ARG A 423 -11.14 8.59 -23.05
N GLY A 424 -12.08 7.76 -23.49
CA GLY A 424 -12.11 7.20 -24.84
C GLY A 424 -11.20 6.00 -25.06
N LEU A 425 -10.67 5.42 -23.99
CA LEU A 425 -9.89 4.19 -24.02
C LEU A 425 -10.78 2.99 -23.66
N SER A 426 -10.42 1.80 -24.14
CA SER A 426 -11.23 0.60 -23.91
C SER A 426 -10.39 -0.67 -23.89
N PHE A 427 -11.01 -1.77 -23.49
CA PHE A 427 -10.42 -3.10 -23.57
C PHE A 427 -10.80 -3.79 -24.88
N LEU A 428 -9.86 -4.59 -25.39
CA LEU A 428 -10.17 -5.64 -26.36
C LEU A 428 -10.79 -6.84 -25.63
N PRO A 429 -11.52 -7.73 -26.31
CA PRO A 429 -11.86 -9.04 -25.77
C PRO A 429 -10.60 -9.83 -25.48
N ILE A 430 -10.65 -10.72 -24.49
CA ILE A 430 -9.58 -11.70 -24.26
C ILE A 430 -9.42 -12.54 -25.52
N ASP A 431 -8.19 -12.70 -25.96
CA ASP A 431 -7.84 -13.39 -27.19
C ASP A 431 -7.00 -14.63 -26.87
N LEU A 432 -7.46 -15.80 -27.32
CA LEU A 432 -6.81 -17.07 -27.03
C LEU A 432 -5.39 -17.15 -27.62
N GLU A 433 -5.15 -16.47 -28.74
CA GLU A 433 -3.87 -16.49 -29.46
C GLU A 433 -2.92 -15.38 -29.00
N LYS A 434 -3.43 -14.25 -28.52
CA LYS A 434 -2.64 -13.03 -28.30
C LYS A 434 -2.53 -12.63 -26.84
N SER A 435 -3.52 -12.95 -25.98
CA SER A 435 -3.50 -12.56 -24.57
C SER A 435 -2.30 -13.14 -23.84
N ASP A 436 -1.70 -12.34 -22.99
CA ASP A 436 -0.63 -12.78 -22.09
C ASP A 436 -1.19 -13.56 -20.90
N ALA A 437 -0.32 -14.23 -20.16
CA ALA A 437 -0.73 -14.93 -18.94
C ALA A 437 -1.22 -13.97 -17.85
N SER A 438 -0.49 -12.87 -17.61
CA SER A 438 -0.70 -11.99 -16.47
C SER A 438 -0.67 -10.48 -16.78
N GLN A 439 -0.12 -10.09 -17.92
CA GLN A 439 0.09 -8.68 -18.26
C GLN A 439 -0.98 -8.17 -19.24
N PHE A 440 -1.56 -6.98 -18.94
CA PHE A 440 -2.35 -6.23 -19.89
C PHE A 440 -1.44 -5.67 -20.97
N LEU A 441 -1.76 -5.95 -22.24
CA LEU A 441 -0.95 -5.54 -23.39
C LEU A 441 -1.61 -4.37 -24.12
N MET A 442 -0.79 -3.46 -24.63
CA MET A 442 -1.24 -2.37 -25.50
C MET A 442 -1.28 -2.87 -26.95
N VAL A 443 -2.47 -2.98 -27.52
CA VAL A 443 -2.71 -3.47 -28.87
C VAL A 443 -3.70 -2.56 -29.58
N ASP A 444 -3.30 -1.99 -30.70
CA ASP A 444 -4.15 -1.12 -31.53
C ASP A 444 -4.85 0.02 -30.76
N GLY A 445 -4.13 0.65 -29.83
CA GLY A 445 -4.65 1.74 -29.01
C GLY A 445 -5.64 1.32 -27.91
N LYS A 446 -5.75 0.02 -27.64
CA LYS A 446 -6.61 -0.57 -26.62
C LYS A 446 -5.81 -1.50 -25.71
N LEU A 447 -6.41 -1.93 -24.61
CA LEU A 447 -5.81 -2.89 -23.69
C LEU A 447 -6.34 -4.30 -23.95
N LEU A 448 -5.44 -5.24 -24.19
CA LEU A 448 -5.74 -6.66 -24.29
C LEU A 448 -5.58 -7.32 -22.91
N PRO A 449 -6.67 -7.81 -22.30
CA PRO A 449 -6.61 -8.41 -20.97
C PRO A 449 -5.87 -9.76 -20.97
N PRO A 450 -5.17 -10.10 -19.88
CA PRO A 450 -4.53 -11.39 -19.69
C PRO A 450 -5.50 -12.48 -19.27
N PHE A 451 -5.07 -13.74 -19.33
CA PHE A 451 -5.87 -14.89 -18.91
C PHE A 451 -6.14 -14.90 -17.39
N ASN A 452 -5.19 -14.45 -16.57
CA ASN A 452 -5.35 -14.48 -15.11
C ASN A 452 -6.40 -13.49 -14.57
N CYS A 453 -6.94 -12.58 -15.40
CA CYS A 453 -8.08 -11.74 -15.02
C CYS A 453 -9.43 -12.47 -15.08
N ILE A 454 -9.46 -13.68 -15.62
CA ILE A 454 -10.65 -14.52 -15.69
C ILE A 454 -10.90 -15.14 -14.31
N PRO A 455 -12.13 -15.09 -13.78
CA PRO A 455 -12.45 -15.70 -12.50
C PRO A 455 -12.05 -17.18 -12.43
N ALA A 456 -11.42 -17.56 -11.33
CA ALA A 456 -10.92 -18.92 -11.06
C ALA A 456 -9.77 -19.42 -11.96
N LEU A 457 -9.28 -18.63 -12.92
CA LEU A 457 -8.11 -18.95 -13.72
C LEU A 457 -6.86 -18.34 -13.07
N GLY A 458 -6.09 -19.17 -12.37
CA GLY A 458 -4.86 -18.74 -11.70
C GLY A 458 -3.66 -18.65 -12.62
N ASP A 459 -2.58 -18.03 -12.14
CA ASP A 459 -1.34 -17.79 -12.90
C ASP A 459 -0.71 -19.04 -13.51
N ALA A 460 -0.73 -20.15 -12.77
CA ALA A 460 -0.17 -21.41 -13.26
C ALA A 460 -0.89 -21.90 -14.54
N VAL A 461 -2.23 -21.87 -14.52
CA VAL A 461 -3.03 -22.28 -15.68
C VAL A 461 -2.89 -21.26 -16.82
N ALA A 462 -2.87 -19.97 -16.51
CA ALA A 462 -2.64 -18.93 -17.50
C ALA A 462 -1.30 -19.12 -18.25
N LYS A 463 -0.24 -19.44 -17.53
CA LYS A 463 1.08 -19.74 -18.10
C LYS A 463 1.06 -21.00 -18.97
N GLU A 464 0.34 -22.05 -18.55
CA GLU A 464 0.20 -23.28 -19.33
C GLU A 464 -0.52 -23.02 -20.67
N ILE A 465 -1.58 -22.21 -20.68
CA ILE A 465 -2.27 -21.82 -21.92
C ILE A 465 -1.31 -21.11 -22.88
N VAL A 466 -0.56 -20.13 -22.39
CA VAL A 466 0.40 -19.37 -23.19
C VAL A 466 1.51 -20.28 -23.71
N LEU A 467 2.01 -21.20 -22.90
CA LEU A 467 3.03 -22.16 -23.30
C LEU A 467 2.51 -23.14 -24.34
N ALA A 468 1.33 -23.74 -24.13
CA ALA A 468 0.74 -24.72 -25.02
C ALA A 468 0.46 -24.15 -26.42
N ARG A 469 0.00 -22.90 -26.55
CA ARG A 469 -0.27 -22.27 -27.85
C ARG A 469 1.00 -22.01 -28.68
N GLN A 470 2.19 -21.97 -28.04
CA GLN A 470 3.47 -21.78 -28.77
C GLN A 470 3.80 -22.94 -29.71
N ASP A 471 3.34 -24.15 -29.39
CA ASP A 471 3.51 -25.31 -30.24
C ASP A 471 2.61 -25.20 -31.51
N HIS A 472 1.32 -25.02 -31.30
CA HIS A 472 0.34 -24.72 -32.34
C HIS A 472 -0.94 -24.12 -31.72
N PRO A 473 -1.76 -23.38 -32.51
CA PRO A 473 -3.05 -22.87 -32.06
C PRO A 473 -3.96 -23.96 -31.51
N PHE A 474 -4.86 -23.62 -30.60
CA PHE A 474 -5.85 -24.58 -30.10
C PHE A 474 -6.87 -24.90 -31.18
N THR A 475 -7.15 -26.19 -31.37
CA THR A 475 -8.02 -26.70 -32.44
C THR A 475 -9.46 -26.94 -31.99
N SER A 476 -9.67 -27.13 -30.68
CA SER A 476 -10.98 -27.37 -30.08
C SER A 476 -11.00 -26.98 -28.62
N LYS A 477 -12.20 -26.92 -28.02
CA LYS A 477 -12.36 -26.70 -26.57
C LYS A 477 -11.73 -27.86 -25.77
N GLU A 478 -11.85 -29.08 -26.28
CA GLU A 478 -11.21 -30.26 -25.69
C GLU A 478 -9.68 -30.16 -25.74
N ASP A 479 -9.11 -29.71 -26.86
CA ASP A 479 -7.68 -29.48 -27.02
C ASP A 479 -7.18 -28.42 -26.02
N LEU A 480 -7.90 -27.30 -25.87
CA LEU A 480 -7.59 -26.31 -24.86
C LEU A 480 -7.63 -26.88 -23.43
N LYS A 481 -8.66 -27.68 -23.12
CA LYS A 481 -8.80 -28.35 -21.84
C LYS A 481 -7.63 -29.24 -21.51
N LYS A 482 -7.19 -30.03 -22.50
CA LYS A 482 -6.12 -31.01 -22.35
C LYS A 482 -4.74 -30.38 -22.32
N ARG A 483 -4.39 -29.59 -23.31
CA ARG A 483 -3.07 -28.97 -23.45
C ARG A 483 -2.87 -27.79 -22.51
N GLY A 484 -3.90 -26.95 -22.32
CA GLY A 484 -3.89 -25.80 -21.40
C GLY A 484 -4.12 -26.18 -19.95
N LYS A 485 -4.41 -27.46 -19.66
CA LYS A 485 -4.75 -27.95 -18.31
C LYS A 485 -5.90 -27.19 -17.66
N VAL A 486 -6.89 -26.82 -18.45
CA VAL A 486 -8.01 -25.97 -18.07
C VAL A 486 -9.18 -26.83 -17.59
N SER A 487 -9.80 -26.45 -16.47
CA SER A 487 -11.00 -27.15 -15.97
C SER A 487 -12.23 -26.86 -16.83
N GLN A 488 -13.25 -27.73 -16.76
CA GLN A 488 -14.51 -27.50 -17.48
C GLN A 488 -15.17 -26.16 -17.07
N SER A 489 -15.15 -25.84 -15.80
CA SER A 489 -15.69 -24.57 -15.28
C SER A 489 -15.03 -23.33 -15.91
N ILE A 490 -13.73 -23.38 -16.18
CA ILE A 490 -13.01 -22.29 -16.85
C ILE A 490 -13.38 -22.28 -18.35
N ILE A 491 -13.50 -23.43 -19.00
CA ILE A 491 -13.98 -23.52 -20.40
C ILE A 491 -15.35 -22.85 -20.51
N ASP A 492 -16.27 -23.18 -19.63
CA ASP A 492 -17.63 -22.61 -19.61
C ASP A 492 -17.60 -21.09 -19.41
N THR A 493 -16.72 -20.60 -18.54
CA THR A 493 -16.51 -19.15 -18.32
C THR A 493 -15.96 -18.47 -19.57
N LEU A 494 -14.91 -19.02 -20.19
CA LEU A 494 -14.32 -18.51 -21.43
C LEU A 494 -15.34 -18.49 -22.58
N ASP A 495 -16.14 -19.53 -22.67
CA ASP A 495 -17.20 -19.62 -23.69
C ASP A 495 -18.30 -18.57 -23.46
N SER A 496 -18.74 -18.41 -22.22
CA SER A 496 -19.72 -17.38 -21.85
C SER A 496 -19.24 -15.96 -22.11
N MET A 497 -17.92 -15.72 -22.06
CA MET A 497 -17.28 -14.46 -22.39
C MET A 497 -17.01 -14.28 -23.90
N GLY A 498 -17.33 -15.28 -24.72
CA GLY A 498 -17.14 -15.25 -26.16
C GLY A 498 -15.69 -15.48 -26.61
N VAL A 499 -14.79 -15.85 -25.72
CA VAL A 499 -13.35 -16.10 -26.00
C VAL A 499 -13.15 -17.31 -26.90
N LEU A 500 -14.01 -18.31 -26.75
CA LEU A 500 -13.94 -19.58 -27.51
C LEU A 500 -14.83 -19.58 -28.76
N LYS A 501 -15.35 -18.43 -29.17
CA LYS A 501 -16.23 -18.33 -30.35
C LYS A 501 -15.51 -18.83 -31.60
N GLY A 502 -16.13 -19.80 -32.26
CA GLY A 502 -15.57 -20.43 -33.47
C GLY A 502 -14.69 -21.65 -33.22
N LEU A 503 -14.41 -21.96 -31.94
CA LEU A 503 -13.70 -23.17 -31.57
C LEU A 503 -14.71 -24.35 -31.44
N PRO A 504 -14.53 -25.47 -32.15
CA PRO A 504 -15.43 -26.64 -32.03
C PRO A 504 -15.27 -27.30 -30.64
N GLU A 505 -16.26 -28.10 -30.23
CA GLU A 505 -16.18 -28.84 -28.95
C GLU A 505 -15.05 -29.85 -28.97
N GLU A 506 -14.97 -30.65 -30.04
CA GLU A 506 -13.98 -31.72 -30.24
C GLU A 506 -13.21 -31.52 -31.55
N GLU A 507 -12.05 -32.15 -31.68
CA GLU A 507 -11.31 -32.16 -32.92
C GLU A 507 -12.14 -32.87 -34.01
N GLN A 508 -12.43 -32.18 -35.10
CA GLN A 508 -12.99 -32.81 -36.27
C GLN A 508 -11.94 -33.73 -36.87
N MET A 509 -12.11 -35.06 -36.69
CA MET A 509 -11.33 -36.02 -37.43
C MET A 509 -11.59 -35.79 -38.92
N SER A 510 -10.56 -35.36 -39.64
CA SER A 510 -10.63 -35.31 -41.10
C SER A 510 -10.82 -36.73 -41.62
N LEU A 511 -12.01 -37.01 -42.16
CA LEU A 511 -12.32 -38.25 -42.84
C LEU A 511 -11.48 -38.47 -44.12
N PHE A 512 -10.52 -37.61 -44.41
CA PHE A 512 -9.69 -37.61 -45.61
C PHE A 512 -8.18 -37.85 -45.37
N ALA A 513 -7.81 -38.37 -44.23
CA ALA A 513 -6.43 -38.79 -43.95
C ALA A 513 -6.28 -40.30 -44.17
N PHE A 514 -6.41 -40.74 -45.43
CA PHE A 514 -5.97 -42.04 -45.92
C PHE A 514 -5.08 -41.83 -47.13
#